data_14b7d575f00b24613536dd7b2d4f2c05
#
_entry.id   14b7d575f00b24613536dd7b2d4f2c05
#
_cell.length_a   1.000
_cell.length_b   1.000
_cell.length_c   1.000
_cell.angle_alpha   90.00
_cell.angle_beta   90.00
_cell.angle_gamma   90.00
#
_symmetry.space_group_name_H-M   'P 1'
#
loop_
_entity.id
_entity.type
_entity.pdbx_description
1 polymer ?
#
loop_
_entity_poly.entity_id
_entity_poly.type
_entity_poly.pdbx_seq_one_letter_code
_entity_poly.pdbx_strand_id
1 'polypeptide(L)'
;MFDTIDYLQLGNDKQINAYNAISNLEIMADLREYNPTLCGTFPIGIDIVGSDLDIIMDVSDLSLYEKRIETLYGGKEKFILKRPIIRGVPVVKVKFVFGGFEFELFAQSQPVKKQYAFLHMIIENALLQQFPYIRAEVIRLKKEGMKTEPAFCEIFDLDGDPYESLLQYGRRLEII
;
A
#
# COMPACT_ATOMS: atom_id res chain seq x y z
N MET A 1 -10.14 10.09 -4.91
CA MET A 1 -10.65 8.70 -5.00
C MET A 1 -10.18 7.87 -3.80
N PHE A 2 -8.91 7.95 -3.37
CA PHE A 2 -8.34 7.12 -2.30
C PHE A 2 -8.15 7.87 -0.96
N ASP A 3 -8.89 8.97 -0.72
CA ASP A 3 -8.81 9.73 0.53
C ASP A 3 -9.54 9.06 1.71
N THR A 4 -10.46 8.13 1.43
CA THR A 4 -11.12 7.24 2.40
C THR A 4 -11.09 5.80 1.90
N ILE A 5 -11.48 4.84 2.75
CA ILE A 5 -11.59 3.43 2.36
C ILE A 5 -13.00 3.01 1.90
N ASP A 6 -13.94 3.94 1.84
CA ASP A 6 -15.38 3.62 1.58
C ASP A 6 -15.62 2.95 0.23
N TYR A 7 -14.77 3.26 -0.76
CA TYR A 7 -14.84 2.63 -2.09
C TYR A 7 -14.69 1.10 -2.05
N LEU A 8 -14.03 0.55 -1.03
CA LEU A 8 -13.88 -0.89 -0.86
C LEU A 8 -15.22 -1.60 -0.64
N GLN A 9 -16.22 -0.91 -0.08
CA GLN A 9 -17.57 -1.46 0.13
C GLN A 9 -18.31 -1.73 -1.18
N LEU A 10 -17.91 -1.06 -2.26
CA LEU A 10 -18.47 -1.21 -3.61
C LEU A 10 -17.64 -2.17 -4.48
N GLY A 11 -16.60 -2.75 -3.91
CA GLY A 11 -15.67 -3.64 -4.60
C GLY A 11 -16.08 -5.10 -4.57
N ASN A 12 -15.12 -5.98 -4.81
CA ASN A 12 -15.31 -7.43 -4.70
C ASN A 12 -15.33 -7.88 -3.23
N ASP A 13 -15.67 -9.17 -2.99
CA ASP A 13 -15.80 -9.74 -1.64
C ASP A 13 -14.53 -9.54 -0.78
N LYS A 14 -13.35 -9.62 -1.39
CA LYS A 14 -12.08 -9.40 -0.66
C LYS A 14 -11.91 -7.94 -0.23
N GLN A 15 -12.28 -7.00 -1.10
CA GLN A 15 -12.25 -5.58 -0.78
C GLN A 15 -13.25 -5.23 0.33
N ILE A 16 -14.45 -5.81 0.29
CA ILE A 16 -15.46 -5.68 1.36
C ILE A 16 -14.92 -6.26 2.68
N ASN A 17 -14.29 -7.43 2.65
CA ASN A 17 -13.69 -8.03 3.84
C ASN A 17 -12.52 -7.20 4.38
N ALA A 18 -11.70 -6.62 3.50
CA ALA A 18 -10.63 -5.69 3.89
C ALA A 18 -11.19 -4.41 4.54
N TYR A 19 -12.26 -3.84 3.96
CA TYR A 19 -12.98 -2.72 4.58
C TYR A 19 -13.43 -3.05 6.00
N ASN A 20 -14.07 -4.21 6.20
CA ASN A 20 -14.54 -4.65 7.50
C ASN A 20 -13.38 -4.84 8.50
N ALA A 21 -12.26 -5.43 8.08
CA ALA A 21 -11.09 -5.62 8.93
C ALA A 21 -10.48 -4.28 9.35
N ILE A 22 -10.28 -3.34 8.42
CA ILE A 22 -9.74 -2.00 8.69
C ILE A 22 -10.69 -1.22 9.62
N SER A 23 -12.00 -1.26 9.36
CA SER A 23 -13.01 -0.56 10.16
C SER A 23 -13.12 -1.13 11.57
N ASN A 24 -13.14 -2.47 11.73
CA ASN A 24 -13.19 -3.13 13.03
C ASN A 24 -11.91 -2.91 13.86
N LEU A 25 -10.77 -2.68 13.20
CA LEU A 25 -9.52 -2.32 13.88
C LEU A 25 -9.48 -0.86 14.31
N GLU A 26 -10.34 -0.02 13.74
CA GLU A 26 -10.43 1.44 13.93
C GLU A 26 -9.13 2.20 13.56
N ILE A 27 -8.22 1.56 12.82
CA ILE A 27 -6.86 2.05 12.58
C ILE A 27 -6.82 3.40 11.88
N MET A 28 -7.77 3.69 10.98
CA MET A 28 -7.83 4.98 10.28
C MET A 28 -8.21 6.13 11.25
N ALA A 29 -9.03 5.85 12.25
CA ALA A 29 -9.40 6.80 13.30
C ALA A 29 -8.29 6.96 14.35
N ASP A 30 -7.72 5.84 14.81
CA ASP A 30 -6.65 5.81 15.81
C ASP A 30 -5.40 6.57 15.38
N LEU A 31 -5.08 6.52 14.09
CA LEU A 31 -3.87 7.10 13.50
C LEU A 31 -4.14 8.34 12.63
N ARG A 32 -5.33 8.94 12.73
CA ARG A 32 -5.77 10.07 11.90
C ARG A 32 -4.79 11.24 11.86
N GLU A 33 -4.06 11.47 12.94
CA GLU A 33 -3.06 12.55 13.04
C GLU A 33 -1.88 12.36 12.08
N TYR A 34 -1.64 11.13 11.60
CA TYR A 34 -0.59 10.76 10.66
C TYR A 34 -1.08 10.61 9.21
N ASN A 35 -2.32 11.00 8.92
CA ASN A 35 -2.94 10.88 7.58
C ASN A 35 -2.87 9.45 7.01
N PRO A 36 -3.34 8.41 7.73
CA PRO A 36 -3.26 7.03 7.27
C PRO A 36 -3.98 6.86 5.93
N THR A 37 -3.31 6.25 4.98
CA THR A 37 -3.83 6.02 3.63
C THR A 37 -3.57 4.58 3.22
N LEU A 38 -4.63 3.87 2.83
CA LEU A 38 -4.51 2.53 2.28
C LEU A 38 -3.94 2.60 0.86
N CYS A 39 -2.86 1.87 0.64
CA CYS A 39 -2.17 1.77 -0.64
C CYS A 39 -2.03 0.31 -1.08
N GLY A 40 -1.19 0.06 -2.07
CA GLY A 40 -0.91 -1.27 -2.58
C GLY A 40 -2.04 -1.82 -3.45
N THR A 41 -2.27 -3.12 -3.37
CA THR A 41 -3.03 -3.85 -4.38
C THR A 41 -4.52 -3.97 -4.12
N PHE A 42 -4.95 -3.89 -2.86
CA PHE A 42 -6.38 -3.94 -2.51
C PHE A 42 -7.17 -2.77 -3.06
N PRO A 43 -6.71 -1.49 -2.96
CA PRO A 43 -7.44 -0.36 -3.52
C PRO A 43 -7.77 -0.50 -5.00
N ILE A 44 -6.90 -1.12 -5.76
CA ILE A 44 -6.98 -1.21 -7.22
C ILE A 44 -7.41 -2.58 -7.75
N GLY A 45 -7.73 -3.53 -6.84
CA GLY A 45 -8.32 -4.83 -7.16
C GLY A 45 -7.39 -5.77 -7.95
N ILE A 46 -6.10 -5.79 -7.60
CA ILE A 46 -5.10 -6.73 -8.12
C ILE A 46 -4.40 -7.52 -6.99
N ASP A 47 -5.07 -7.62 -5.83
CA ASP A 47 -4.62 -8.46 -4.73
C ASP A 47 -4.63 -9.95 -5.11
N ILE A 48 -3.71 -10.69 -4.52
CA ILE A 48 -3.62 -12.15 -4.59
C ILE A 48 -3.71 -12.76 -3.19
N VAL A 49 -3.73 -14.07 -3.10
CA VAL A 49 -3.61 -14.75 -1.80
C VAL A 49 -2.28 -14.36 -1.15
N GLY A 50 -2.34 -13.89 0.10
CA GLY A 50 -1.17 -13.42 0.84
C GLY A 50 -0.79 -11.96 0.61
N SER A 51 -1.58 -11.18 -0.15
CA SER A 51 -1.43 -9.73 -0.19
C SER A 51 -1.76 -9.14 1.18
N ASP A 52 -0.92 -8.19 1.63
CA ASP A 52 -1.10 -7.42 2.85
C ASP A 52 -1.94 -6.15 2.64
N LEU A 53 -2.42 -5.58 3.73
CA LEU A 53 -3.07 -4.27 3.75
C LEU A 53 -2.01 -3.22 4.07
N ASP A 54 -1.53 -2.53 3.05
CA ASP A 54 -0.49 -1.50 3.15
C ASP A 54 -1.10 -0.17 3.57
N ILE A 55 -0.81 0.31 4.78
CA ILE A 55 -1.23 1.62 5.27
C ILE A 55 0.00 2.50 5.46
N ILE A 56 0.10 3.55 4.66
CA ILE A 56 1.22 4.50 4.72
C ILE A 56 0.83 5.77 5.47
N MET A 57 1.81 6.41 6.11
CA MET A 57 1.58 7.56 6.99
C MET A 57 2.69 8.60 6.88
N ASP A 58 2.32 9.87 7.12
CA ASP A 58 3.25 11.00 7.28
C ASP A 58 3.53 11.21 8.76
N VAL A 59 4.74 10.86 9.20
CA VAL A 59 5.13 10.88 10.61
C VAL A 59 6.43 11.65 10.81
N SER A 60 6.37 12.79 11.47
CA SER A 60 7.54 13.62 11.78
C SER A 60 8.35 13.10 12.97
N ASP A 61 7.70 12.59 14.02
CA ASP A 61 8.35 11.97 15.19
C ASP A 61 8.15 10.46 15.20
N LEU A 62 9.08 9.75 14.58
CA LEU A 62 9.06 8.29 14.52
C LEU A 62 9.16 7.62 15.90
N SER A 63 9.81 8.26 16.89
CA SER A 63 9.95 7.67 18.22
C SER A 63 8.66 7.76 19.04
N LEU A 64 7.90 8.84 18.88
CA LEU A 64 6.57 8.97 19.49
C LEU A 64 5.59 8.01 18.80
N TYR A 65 5.65 7.92 17.48
CA TYR A 65 4.84 7.00 16.69
C TYR A 65 5.04 5.54 17.12
N GLU A 66 6.28 5.07 17.28
CA GLU A 66 6.56 3.70 17.73
C GLU A 66 5.86 3.38 19.06
N LYS A 67 6.02 4.24 20.07
CA LYS A 67 5.37 4.05 21.38
C LYS A 67 3.86 3.95 21.25
N ARG A 68 3.26 4.78 20.37
CA ARG A 68 1.83 4.74 20.13
C ARG A 68 1.40 3.43 19.45
N ILE A 69 2.14 2.99 18.43
CA ILE A 69 1.85 1.72 17.73
C ILE A 69 2.01 0.52 18.65
N GLU A 70 3.06 0.47 19.47
CA GLU A 70 3.24 -0.58 20.46
C GLU A 70 2.09 -0.62 21.47
N THR A 71 1.60 0.55 21.90
CA THR A 71 0.44 0.65 22.81
C THR A 71 -0.84 0.14 22.17
N LEU A 72 -1.11 0.51 20.91
CA LEU A 72 -2.36 0.17 20.21
C LEU A 72 -2.36 -1.27 19.68
N TYR A 73 -1.25 -1.72 19.11
CA TYR A 73 -1.21 -2.95 18.31
C TYR A 73 -0.16 -3.97 18.77
N GLY A 74 0.69 -3.66 19.77
CA GLY A 74 1.76 -4.55 20.24
C GLY A 74 1.29 -5.92 20.71
N GLY A 75 0.03 -6.05 21.15
CA GLY A 75 -0.61 -7.33 21.51
C GLY A 75 -1.24 -8.09 20.34
N LYS A 76 -1.18 -7.60 19.11
CA LYS A 76 -1.76 -8.30 17.95
C LYS A 76 -0.89 -9.48 17.51
N GLU A 77 -1.53 -10.45 16.87
CA GLU A 77 -0.85 -11.65 16.38
C GLU A 77 0.26 -11.28 15.38
N LYS A 78 1.43 -11.90 15.52
CA LYS A 78 2.63 -11.69 14.69
C LYS A 78 3.11 -10.23 14.62
N PHE A 79 2.91 -9.47 15.70
CA PHE A 79 3.40 -8.09 15.75
C PHE A 79 4.93 -8.04 15.63
N ILE A 80 5.40 -7.28 14.65
CA ILE A 80 6.83 -7.02 14.40
C ILE A 80 7.00 -5.54 14.07
N LEU A 81 7.88 -4.84 14.78
CA LEU A 81 8.26 -3.46 14.51
C LEU A 81 9.73 -3.40 14.11
N LYS A 82 10.06 -2.66 13.05
CA LYS A 82 11.43 -2.46 12.54
C LYS A 82 11.65 -0.99 12.18
N ARG A 83 12.91 -0.55 12.27
CA ARG A 83 13.39 0.79 11.86
C ARG A 83 14.43 0.70 10.72
N PRO A 84 14.04 0.36 9.50
CA PRO A 84 14.96 0.36 8.38
C PRO A 84 15.24 1.79 7.89
N ILE A 85 16.35 1.94 7.16
CA ILE A 85 16.59 3.09 6.27
C ILE A 85 16.22 2.62 4.85
N ILE A 86 15.25 3.28 4.24
CA ILE A 86 14.79 2.96 2.89
C ILE A 86 15.03 4.19 2.01
N ARG A 87 15.80 4.04 0.94
CA ARG A 87 16.22 5.15 0.05
C ARG A 87 16.81 6.34 0.81
N GLY A 88 17.61 6.06 1.85
CA GLY A 88 18.23 7.09 2.68
C GLY A 88 17.31 7.76 3.71
N VAL A 89 16.04 7.35 3.80
CA VAL A 89 15.06 7.91 4.73
C VAL A 89 14.80 6.92 5.87
N PRO A 90 14.84 7.36 7.15
CA PRO A 90 14.40 6.54 8.27
C PRO A 90 12.90 6.24 8.16
N VAL A 91 12.54 4.98 8.39
CA VAL A 91 11.16 4.49 8.30
C VAL A 91 10.85 3.65 9.53
N VAL A 92 9.61 3.72 10.03
CA VAL A 92 9.07 2.70 10.92
C VAL A 92 8.15 1.79 10.12
N LYS A 93 8.47 0.50 10.11
CA LYS A 93 7.69 -0.53 9.43
C LYS A 93 7.14 -1.50 10.47
N VAL A 94 5.83 -1.71 10.46
CA VAL A 94 5.14 -2.58 11.41
C VAL A 94 4.31 -3.60 10.66
N LYS A 95 4.34 -4.84 11.13
CA LYS A 95 3.46 -5.90 10.63
C LYS A 95 2.74 -6.56 11.79
N PHE A 96 1.49 -6.95 11.56
CA PHE A 96 0.69 -7.78 12.45
C PHE A 96 -0.49 -8.40 11.70
N VAL A 97 -1.16 -9.37 12.32
CA VAL A 97 -2.35 -10.01 11.75
C VAL A 97 -3.59 -9.59 12.52
N PHE A 98 -4.65 -9.24 11.81
CA PHE A 98 -5.97 -8.94 12.36
C PHE A 98 -7.07 -9.18 11.33
N GLY A 99 -8.21 -9.75 11.76
CA GLY A 99 -9.37 -9.97 10.89
C GLY A 99 -9.10 -10.85 9.66
N GLY A 100 -8.10 -11.72 9.73
CA GLY A 100 -7.69 -12.58 8.61
C GLY A 100 -6.74 -11.93 7.60
N PHE A 101 -6.29 -10.70 7.85
CA PHE A 101 -5.35 -9.97 7.00
C PHE A 101 -4.03 -9.69 7.73
N GLU A 102 -2.93 -9.72 6.98
CA GLU A 102 -1.67 -9.11 7.40
C GLU A 102 -1.77 -7.60 7.14
N PHE A 103 -1.53 -6.79 8.15
CA PHE A 103 -1.39 -5.33 8.05
C PHE A 103 0.09 -5.00 7.97
N GLU A 104 0.46 -4.14 7.02
CA GLU A 104 1.76 -3.51 6.95
C GLU A 104 1.59 -1.99 7.12
N LEU A 105 2.12 -1.44 8.22
CA LEU A 105 2.14 0.00 8.46
C LEU A 105 3.50 0.55 8.06
N PHE A 106 3.51 1.62 7.30
CA PHE A 106 4.71 2.25 6.79
C PHE A 106 4.70 3.74 7.12
N ALA A 107 5.57 4.18 8.01
CA ALA A 107 5.65 5.54 8.50
C ALA A 107 6.98 6.18 8.16
N GLN A 108 6.95 7.35 7.53
CA GLN A 108 8.13 8.18 7.23
C GLN A 108 7.75 9.66 7.26
N SER A 109 8.75 10.54 7.42
CA SER A 109 8.55 12.00 7.42
C SER A 109 8.47 12.53 5.98
N GLN A 110 7.35 12.21 5.31
CA GLN A 110 7.04 12.67 3.96
C GLN A 110 5.51 12.67 3.76
N PRO A 111 4.93 13.74 3.19
CA PRO A 111 3.51 13.76 2.85
C PRO A 111 3.10 12.53 2.05
N VAL A 112 2.00 11.89 2.45
CA VAL A 112 1.51 10.63 1.88
C VAL A 112 1.46 10.66 0.35
N LYS A 113 0.92 11.74 -0.23
CA LYS A 113 0.79 11.90 -1.70
C LYS A 113 2.12 12.03 -2.45
N LYS A 114 3.26 12.11 -1.73
CA LYS A 114 4.62 12.12 -2.30
C LYS A 114 5.36 10.80 -2.08
N GLN A 115 4.79 9.89 -1.30
CA GLN A 115 5.41 8.59 -1.02
C GLN A 115 5.27 7.65 -2.22
N TYR A 116 6.27 6.82 -2.44
CA TYR A 116 6.34 5.89 -3.57
C TYR A 116 5.13 4.97 -3.66
N ALA A 117 4.70 4.38 -2.53
CA ALA A 117 3.56 3.47 -2.52
C ALA A 117 2.26 4.15 -3.01
N PHE A 118 2.03 5.42 -2.65
CA PHE A 118 0.89 6.18 -3.15
C PHE A 118 1.02 6.47 -4.64
N LEU A 119 2.19 6.96 -5.07
CA LEU A 119 2.43 7.32 -6.48
C LEU A 119 2.32 6.09 -7.40
N HIS A 120 2.91 4.96 -7.01
CA HIS A 120 2.79 3.70 -7.75
C HIS A 120 1.32 3.28 -7.86
N MET A 121 0.58 3.25 -6.76
CA MET A 121 -0.85 2.89 -6.78
C MET A 121 -1.67 3.78 -7.73
N ILE A 122 -1.40 5.09 -7.76
CA ILE A 122 -2.09 6.02 -8.68
C ILE A 122 -1.76 5.71 -10.14
N ILE A 123 -0.48 5.46 -10.46
CA ILE A 123 -0.04 5.09 -11.82
C ILE A 123 -0.67 3.76 -12.23
N GLU A 124 -0.54 2.74 -11.40
CA GLU A 124 -1.08 1.40 -11.64
C GLU A 124 -2.59 1.44 -11.86
N ASN A 125 -3.32 2.18 -11.01
CA ASN A 125 -4.76 2.36 -11.18
C ASN A 125 -5.11 3.03 -12.52
N ALA A 126 -4.41 4.09 -12.89
CA ALA A 126 -4.63 4.77 -14.16
C ALA A 126 -4.38 3.84 -15.36
N LEU A 127 -3.29 3.06 -15.30
CA LEU A 127 -2.97 2.07 -16.34
C LEU A 127 -4.02 0.96 -16.42
N LEU A 128 -4.52 0.46 -15.28
CA LEU A 128 -5.60 -0.53 -15.24
C LEU A 128 -6.93 0.02 -15.77
N GLN A 129 -7.19 1.31 -15.63
CA GLN A 129 -8.37 1.96 -16.19
C GLN A 129 -8.22 2.19 -17.70
N GLN A 130 -7.05 2.62 -18.15
CA GLN A 130 -6.76 2.84 -19.56
C GLN A 130 -6.67 1.53 -20.36
N PHE A 131 -6.12 0.49 -19.76
CA PHE A 131 -5.88 -0.82 -20.36
C PHE A 131 -6.50 -1.95 -19.51
N PRO A 132 -7.85 -2.08 -19.44
CA PRO A 132 -8.48 -3.04 -18.52
C PRO A 132 -8.06 -4.52 -18.75
N TYR A 133 -7.63 -4.85 -19.97
CA TYR A 133 -7.20 -6.20 -20.34
C TYR A 133 -5.91 -6.65 -19.65
N ILE A 134 -5.06 -5.71 -19.18
CA ILE A 134 -3.79 -6.07 -18.51
C ILE A 134 -4.02 -6.59 -17.09
N ARG A 135 -5.17 -6.34 -16.47
CA ARG A 135 -5.46 -6.75 -15.08
C ARG A 135 -5.23 -8.23 -14.83
N ALA A 136 -5.73 -9.08 -15.73
CA ALA A 136 -5.55 -10.53 -15.61
C ALA A 136 -4.09 -10.94 -15.70
N GLU A 137 -3.33 -10.26 -16.55
CA GLU A 137 -1.89 -10.52 -16.74
C GLU A 137 -1.07 -10.09 -15.53
N VAL A 138 -1.33 -8.89 -14.97
CA VAL A 138 -0.70 -8.45 -13.72
C VAL A 138 -0.94 -9.47 -12.60
N ILE A 139 -2.19 -9.91 -12.42
CA ILE A 139 -2.54 -10.90 -11.40
C ILE A 139 -1.82 -12.24 -11.67
N ARG A 140 -1.68 -12.67 -12.93
CA ARG A 140 -0.96 -13.89 -13.32
C ARG A 140 0.52 -13.79 -12.90
N LEU A 141 1.20 -12.73 -13.32
CA LEU A 141 2.62 -12.49 -12.99
C LEU A 141 2.85 -12.43 -11.47
N LYS A 142 1.95 -11.77 -10.73
CA LYS A 142 2.02 -11.75 -9.27
C LYS A 142 1.86 -13.14 -8.65
N LYS A 143 0.96 -13.99 -9.16
CA LYS A 143 0.82 -15.39 -8.70
C LYS A 143 2.05 -16.24 -8.99
N GLU A 144 2.84 -15.90 -10.00
CA GLU A 144 4.12 -16.50 -10.32
C GLU A 144 5.27 -15.98 -9.45
N GLY A 145 4.98 -15.08 -8.50
CA GLY A 145 5.94 -14.55 -7.51
C GLY A 145 6.54 -13.20 -7.86
N MET A 146 6.11 -12.56 -8.94
CA MET A 146 6.56 -11.23 -9.30
C MET A 146 5.88 -10.18 -8.38
N LYS A 147 6.61 -9.13 -8.01
CA LYS A 147 6.00 -7.97 -7.32
C LYS A 147 5.23 -7.10 -8.31
N THR A 148 4.40 -6.19 -7.79
CA THR A 148 3.46 -5.42 -8.60
C THR A 148 4.17 -4.51 -9.58
N GLU A 149 5.12 -3.69 -9.14
CA GLU A 149 5.83 -2.75 -9.99
C GLU A 149 6.66 -3.47 -11.09
N PRO A 150 7.42 -4.55 -10.81
CA PRO A 150 8.01 -5.38 -11.84
C PRO A 150 7.00 -5.95 -12.84
N ALA A 151 5.80 -6.37 -12.39
CA ALA A 151 4.78 -6.91 -13.29
C ALA A 151 4.27 -5.85 -14.29
N PHE A 152 4.07 -4.61 -13.82
CA PHE A 152 3.74 -3.51 -14.74
C PHE A 152 4.89 -3.18 -15.69
N CYS A 153 6.14 -3.16 -15.20
CA CYS A 153 7.30 -2.93 -16.06
C CYS A 153 7.47 -3.99 -17.14
N GLU A 154 7.24 -5.26 -16.82
CA GLU A 154 7.23 -6.36 -17.79
C GLU A 154 6.18 -6.14 -18.89
N ILE A 155 4.95 -5.79 -18.52
CA ILE A 155 3.84 -5.59 -19.47
C ILE A 155 4.07 -4.39 -20.39
N PHE A 156 4.71 -3.32 -19.88
CA PHE A 156 4.94 -2.08 -20.64
C PHE A 156 6.36 -1.96 -21.21
N ASP A 157 7.17 -3.03 -21.14
CA ASP A 157 8.56 -3.09 -21.65
C ASP A 157 9.40 -1.91 -21.12
N LEU A 158 9.39 -1.76 -19.78
CA LEU A 158 10.13 -0.71 -19.08
C LEU A 158 11.41 -1.28 -18.48
N ASP A 159 12.55 -0.84 -18.99
CA ASP A 159 13.86 -1.23 -18.51
C ASP A 159 14.29 -0.48 -17.22
N GLY A 160 15.23 -1.08 -16.49
CA GLY A 160 15.89 -0.48 -15.34
C GLY A 160 15.31 -0.91 -14.01
N ASP A 161 15.45 -0.06 -12.97
CA ASP A 161 14.85 -0.33 -11.66
C ASP A 161 13.32 -0.17 -11.75
N PRO A 162 12.53 -1.21 -11.48
CA PRO A 162 11.09 -1.19 -11.71
C PRO A 162 10.36 -0.06 -10.96
N TYR A 163 10.83 0.28 -9.76
CA TYR A 163 10.21 1.32 -8.94
C TYR A 163 10.42 2.70 -9.54
N GLU A 164 11.63 2.97 -10.03
CA GLU A 164 11.95 4.25 -10.67
C GLU A 164 11.36 4.34 -12.08
N SER A 165 11.45 3.26 -12.86
CA SER A 165 10.96 3.21 -14.24
C SER A 165 9.46 3.43 -14.32
N LEU A 166 8.68 2.82 -13.40
CA LEU A 166 7.24 3.03 -13.34
C LEU A 166 6.88 4.47 -12.95
N LEU A 167 7.61 5.11 -12.03
CA LEU A 167 7.42 6.53 -11.72
C LEU A 167 7.71 7.43 -12.90
N GLN A 168 8.81 7.17 -13.62
CA GLN A 168 9.18 7.94 -14.83
C GLN A 168 8.11 7.77 -15.92
N TYR A 169 7.57 6.56 -16.07
CA TYR A 169 6.49 6.26 -16.99
C TYR A 169 5.23 7.03 -16.64
N GLY A 170 4.84 7.03 -15.36
CA GLY A 170 3.69 7.80 -14.88
C GLY A 170 3.80 9.31 -15.11
N ARG A 171 5.02 9.88 -14.90
CA ARG A 171 5.29 11.30 -15.23
C ARG A 171 5.19 11.57 -16.72
N ARG A 172 5.74 10.70 -17.57
CA ARG A 172 5.67 10.83 -19.04
C ARG A 172 4.25 10.80 -19.57
N LEU A 173 3.36 10.07 -18.89
CA LEU A 173 1.93 10.00 -19.21
C LEU A 173 1.09 11.07 -18.50
N GLU A 174 1.71 11.99 -17.77
CA GLU A 174 1.03 13.06 -16.99
C GLU A 174 0.01 12.52 -15.97
N ILE A 175 0.27 11.33 -15.42
CA ILE A 175 -0.57 10.71 -14.37
C ILE A 175 -0.23 11.28 -12.99
N ILE A 176 1.05 11.61 -12.75
CA ILE A 176 1.59 12.14 -11.49
C ILE A 176 2.50 13.33 -11.76
#